data_29236efbb05ee160658d7c627feaff61
#
_entry.id   29236efbb05ee160658d7c627feaff61
#
_cell.length_a   1.000
_cell.length_b   1.000
_cell.length_c   1.000
_cell.angle_alpha   90.00
_cell.angle_beta   90.00
_cell.angle_gamma   90.00
#
_symmetry.space_group_name_H-M   'P 1'
#
loop_
_entity.id
_entity.type
_entity.pdbx_description
1 polymer ?
#
loop_
_entity_poly.entity_id
_entity_poly.type
_entity_poly.pdbx_seq_one_letter_code
_entity_poly.pdbx_strand_id
1 'polypeptide(L)'
;MKWITREKIKVDRVACPWLIKNFVDPDAEFVFLPHDTDWARISNGIVFDVPDCELGHHGEDVSFNSVMKKYKITDPALALLGEIVRAADSHPANPHPAGEGLRWVAGGFGALGLSDHEILEREFIVYEALYAECKRHVSGTN
;
A
#
# COMPACT_ATOMS: atom_id res chain seq x y z
N MET A 1 6.11 -4.80 -15.81
CA MET A 1 6.88 -5.49 -14.75
C MET A 1 5.93 -6.23 -13.82
N LYS A 2 6.28 -7.42 -13.42
CA LYS A 2 5.51 -8.17 -12.43
C LYS A 2 5.91 -7.75 -11.02
N TRP A 3 4.90 -7.45 -10.21
CA TRP A 3 5.04 -7.09 -8.81
C TRP A 3 4.34 -8.15 -7.98
N ILE A 4 5.06 -8.79 -7.09
CA ILE A 4 4.66 -10.05 -6.46
C ILE A 4 4.57 -9.88 -4.96
N THR A 5 3.44 -10.26 -4.38
CA THR A 5 3.24 -10.18 -2.94
C THR A 5 2.34 -11.32 -2.46
N ARG A 6 2.04 -11.30 -1.17
CA ARG A 6 1.21 -12.30 -0.52
C ARG A 6 -0.27 -12.07 -0.82
N GLU A 7 -0.99 -13.14 -1.06
CA GLU A 7 -2.45 -13.15 -1.24
C GLU A 7 -3.21 -12.69 0.01
N LYS A 8 -4.51 -12.50 -0.12
CA LYS A 8 -5.42 -12.00 0.93
C LYS A 8 -5.01 -10.61 1.38
N ILE A 9 -5.06 -9.69 0.43
CA ILE A 9 -4.52 -8.34 0.56
C ILE A 9 -5.36 -7.46 1.48
N LYS A 10 -4.66 -6.64 2.27
CA LYS A 10 -5.24 -5.60 3.13
C LYS A 10 -4.28 -4.42 3.18
N VAL A 11 -4.80 -3.25 3.49
CA VAL A 11 -4.08 -1.99 3.71
C VAL A 11 -2.87 -1.82 2.79
N ASP A 12 -1.67 -2.18 3.25
CA ASP A 12 -0.41 -1.92 2.55
C ASP A 12 -0.30 -2.69 1.23
N ARG A 13 -0.90 -3.89 1.15
CA ARG A 13 -0.94 -4.68 -0.08
C ARG A 13 -2.02 -4.24 -1.06
N VAL A 14 -2.77 -3.19 -0.74
CA VAL A 14 -3.62 -2.44 -1.66
C VAL A 14 -3.02 -1.07 -1.93
N ALA A 15 -2.54 -0.39 -0.89
CA ALA A 15 -1.92 0.94 -1.00
C ALA A 15 -0.67 0.90 -1.88
N CYS A 16 0.21 -0.10 -1.72
CA CYS A 16 1.42 -0.22 -2.54
C CYS A 16 1.10 -0.46 -4.01
N PRO A 17 0.21 -1.38 -4.40
CA PRO A 17 -0.21 -1.49 -5.80
C PRO A 17 -0.76 -0.19 -6.38
N TRP A 18 -1.56 0.55 -5.62
CA TRP A 18 -2.07 1.85 -6.06
C TRP A 18 -0.91 2.84 -6.30
N LEU A 19 0.01 2.93 -5.35
CA LEU A 19 1.19 3.81 -5.46
C LEU A 19 2.05 3.41 -6.66
N ILE A 20 2.34 2.13 -6.80
CA ILE A 20 3.16 1.59 -7.88
C ILE A 20 2.54 1.91 -9.24
N LYS A 21 1.27 1.62 -9.41
CA LYS A 21 0.58 1.81 -10.70
C LYS A 21 0.53 3.27 -11.11
N ASN A 22 0.36 4.17 -10.17
CA ASN A 22 0.18 5.59 -10.47
C ASN A 22 1.49 6.37 -10.51
N PHE A 23 2.56 5.94 -9.83
CA PHE A 23 3.77 6.75 -9.66
C PHE A 23 5.07 6.04 -10.00
N VAL A 24 5.07 4.74 -10.23
CA VAL A 24 6.29 3.96 -10.48
C VAL A 24 6.23 3.22 -11.81
N ASP A 25 5.19 2.41 -12.02
CA ASP A 25 5.08 1.51 -13.18
C ASP A 25 3.62 1.44 -13.66
N PRO A 26 3.23 2.28 -14.65
CA PRO A 26 1.85 2.27 -15.17
C PRO A 26 1.43 0.93 -15.76
N ASP A 27 2.39 0.12 -16.21
CA ASP A 27 2.13 -1.20 -16.79
C ASP A 27 2.31 -2.34 -15.77
N ALA A 28 2.27 -2.03 -14.48
CA ALA A 28 2.44 -3.01 -13.42
C ALA A 28 1.40 -4.12 -13.50
N GLU A 29 1.87 -5.36 -13.40
CA GLU A 29 1.04 -6.55 -13.23
C GLU A 29 1.25 -7.07 -11.81
N PHE A 30 0.17 -7.24 -11.07
CA PHE A 30 0.25 -7.72 -9.68
C PHE A 30 -0.05 -9.21 -9.61
N VAL A 31 0.82 -9.94 -8.92
CA VAL A 31 0.72 -11.39 -8.73
C VAL A 31 0.66 -11.67 -7.23
N PHE A 32 -0.32 -12.46 -6.82
CA PHE A 32 -0.56 -12.79 -5.42
C PHE A 32 -0.29 -14.28 -5.18
N LEU A 33 0.59 -14.58 -4.24
CA LEU A 33 1.03 -15.93 -3.95
C LEU A 33 0.74 -16.30 -2.48
N PRO A 34 0.66 -17.60 -2.14
CA PRO A 34 0.43 -18.04 -0.77
C PRO A 34 1.47 -17.50 0.21
N HIS A 35 1.07 -17.32 1.47
CA HIS A 35 1.92 -16.74 2.52
C HIS A 35 3.18 -17.57 2.81
N ASP A 36 3.16 -18.89 2.54
CA ASP A 36 4.29 -19.80 2.75
C ASP A 36 5.23 -19.91 1.54
N THR A 37 5.07 -19.01 0.56
CA THR A 37 5.98 -18.93 -0.60
C THR A 37 7.41 -18.64 -0.16
N ASP A 38 8.38 -19.28 -0.80
CA ASP A 38 9.80 -18.96 -0.60
C ASP A 38 10.15 -17.68 -1.38
N TRP A 39 9.95 -16.55 -0.73
CA TRP A 39 10.09 -15.23 -1.34
C TRP A 39 11.50 -14.94 -1.85
N ALA A 40 12.52 -15.52 -1.19
CA ALA A 40 13.92 -15.31 -1.58
C ALA A 40 14.27 -15.95 -2.92
N ARG A 41 13.48 -16.92 -3.37
CA ARG A 41 13.70 -17.61 -4.66
C ARG A 41 12.97 -16.97 -5.83
N ILE A 42 12.13 -15.96 -5.59
CA ILE A 42 11.42 -15.27 -6.66
C ILE A 42 12.43 -14.45 -7.48
N SER A 43 12.47 -14.70 -8.79
CA SER A 43 13.39 -14.01 -9.70
C SER A 43 12.71 -13.40 -10.92
N ASN A 44 11.41 -13.63 -11.09
CA ASN A 44 10.65 -13.18 -12.27
C ASN A 44 9.84 -11.92 -12.04
N GLY A 45 10.14 -11.18 -11.00
CA GLY A 45 9.44 -9.94 -10.68
C GLY A 45 10.01 -9.26 -9.44
N ILE A 46 9.36 -8.19 -9.03
CA ILE A 46 9.75 -7.42 -7.84
C ILE A 46 8.81 -7.84 -6.70
N VAL A 47 9.41 -8.30 -5.61
CA VAL A 47 8.68 -8.72 -4.41
C VAL A 47 8.46 -7.52 -3.49
N PHE A 48 7.27 -7.39 -2.92
CA PHE A 48 6.96 -6.31 -1.98
C PHE A 48 6.03 -6.81 -0.87
N ASP A 49 6.09 -6.11 0.26
CA ASP A 49 5.24 -6.31 1.45
C ASP A 49 5.19 -7.78 1.93
N VAL A 50 6.36 -8.40 2.02
CA VAL A 50 6.55 -9.73 2.60
C VAL A 50 7.75 -9.68 3.55
N PRO A 51 7.89 -10.63 4.48
CA PRO A 51 9.02 -10.62 5.42
C PRO A 51 10.38 -10.59 4.70
N ASP A 52 11.29 -9.79 5.21
CA ASP A 52 12.70 -9.71 4.80
C ASP A 52 12.94 -9.22 3.36
N CYS A 53 11.95 -8.63 2.69
CA CYS A 53 12.17 -8.04 1.37
C CYS A 53 12.56 -6.55 1.48
N GLU A 54 13.21 -6.05 0.41
CA GLU A 54 13.61 -4.63 0.34
C GLU A 54 12.41 -3.69 0.45
N LEU A 55 11.35 -3.98 -0.29
CA LEU A 55 10.13 -3.17 -0.32
C LEU A 55 9.11 -3.67 0.71
N GLY A 56 9.56 -3.86 1.94
CA GLY A 56 8.77 -4.32 3.06
C GLY A 56 8.83 -3.36 4.24
N HIS A 57 8.49 -3.87 5.41
CA HIS A 57 8.57 -3.10 6.65
C HIS A 57 10.02 -2.98 7.11
N HIS A 58 10.45 -1.76 7.45
CA HIS A 58 11.80 -1.48 7.95
C HIS A 58 11.71 -0.48 9.11
N GLY A 59 12.01 -0.92 10.33
CA GLY A 59 11.88 -0.08 11.51
C GLY A 59 10.42 0.35 11.69
N GLU A 60 10.16 1.64 11.70
CA GLU A 60 8.81 2.19 11.81
C GLU A 60 8.09 2.32 10.47
N ASP A 61 8.81 2.16 9.36
CA ASP A 61 8.23 2.27 8.02
C ASP A 61 7.43 1.02 7.65
N VAL A 62 6.27 1.23 7.04
CA VAL A 62 5.54 0.18 6.35
C VAL A 62 5.99 0.13 4.89
N SER A 63 5.49 -0.85 4.12
CA SER A 63 5.95 -1.05 2.73
C SER A 63 5.68 0.16 1.83
N PHE A 64 4.58 0.87 2.04
CA PHE A 64 4.28 2.11 1.32
C PHE A 64 5.43 3.12 1.46
N ASN A 65 5.92 3.32 2.67
CA ASN A 65 7.06 4.23 2.93
C ASN A 65 8.33 3.73 2.21
N SER A 66 8.57 2.41 2.23
CA SER A 66 9.75 1.81 1.58
C SER A 66 9.72 2.00 0.06
N VAL A 67 8.56 1.86 -0.57
CA VAL A 67 8.39 2.13 -2.01
C VAL A 67 8.68 3.59 -2.32
N MET A 68 8.14 4.52 -1.53
CA MET A 68 8.41 5.95 -1.71
C MET A 68 9.91 6.25 -1.65
N LYS A 69 10.61 5.68 -0.67
CA LYS A 69 12.05 5.89 -0.51
C LYS A 69 12.85 5.30 -1.67
N LYS A 70 12.54 4.08 -2.07
CA LYS A 70 13.25 3.39 -3.17
C LYS A 70 13.15 4.18 -4.47
N TYR A 71 11.98 4.68 -4.79
CA TYR A 71 11.71 5.37 -6.06
C TYR A 71 11.79 6.90 -5.94
N LYS A 72 12.30 7.40 -4.81
CA LYS A 72 12.55 8.83 -4.58
C LYS A 72 11.31 9.70 -4.80
N ILE A 73 10.18 9.23 -4.32
CA ILE A 73 8.92 9.96 -4.39
C ILE A 73 8.88 10.97 -3.25
N THR A 74 8.79 12.25 -3.57
CA THR A 74 8.88 13.34 -2.59
C THR A 74 7.60 14.17 -2.47
N ASP A 75 6.51 13.75 -3.11
CA ASP A 75 5.22 14.45 -3.05
C ASP A 75 4.73 14.54 -1.59
N PRO A 76 4.52 15.77 -1.04
CA PRO A 76 4.07 15.91 0.35
C PRO A 76 2.72 15.27 0.63
N ALA A 77 1.80 15.25 -0.34
CA ALA A 77 0.50 14.61 -0.18
C ALA A 77 0.65 13.09 -0.09
N LEU A 78 1.57 12.51 -0.85
CA LEU A 78 1.87 11.08 -0.73
C LEU A 78 2.57 10.76 0.60
N ALA A 79 3.41 11.65 1.11
CA ALA A 79 4.00 11.49 2.43
C ALA A 79 2.91 11.46 3.51
N LEU A 80 1.92 12.34 3.42
CA LEU A 80 0.79 12.36 4.34
C LEU A 80 -0.07 11.08 4.21
N LEU A 81 -0.34 10.65 2.98
CA LEU A 81 -1.04 9.39 2.74
C LEU A 81 -0.26 8.20 3.34
N GLY A 82 1.06 8.22 3.22
CA GLY A 82 1.93 7.21 3.83
C GLY A 82 1.79 7.14 5.35
N GLU A 83 1.61 8.29 6.01
CA GLU A 83 1.35 8.33 7.45
C GLU A 83 0.00 7.71 7.80
N ILE A 84 -1.01 7.91 6.97
CA ILE A 84 -2.33 7.29 7.15
C ILE A 84 -2.25 5.77 6.97
N VAL A 85 -1.55 5.30 5.92
CA VAL A 85 -1.34 3.88 5.66
C VAL A 85 -0.55 3.25 6.82
N ARG A 86 0.51 3.90 7.28
CA ARG A 86 1.31 3.42 8.41
C ARG A 86 0.45 3.28 9.68
N ALA A 87 -0.41 4.26 9.94
CA ALA A 87 -1.32 4.22 11.09
C ALA A 87 -2.35 3.10 10.97
N ALA A 88 -2.79 2.76 9.75
CA ALA A 88 -3.75 1.68 9.51
C ALA A 88 -3.09 0.29 9.59
N ASP A 89 -1.86 0.16 9.12
CA ASP A 89 -1.18 -1.13 8.97
C ASP A 89 -0.32 -1.52 10.19
N SER A 90 0.04 -0.56 11.03
CA SER A 90 0.87 -0.78 12.22
C SER A 90 0.29 -0.01 13.42
N HIS A 91 1.02 -0.01 14.53
CA HIS A 91 0.60 0.71 15.74
C HIS A 91 1.67 1.74 16.13
N PRO A 92 1.85 2.81 15.32
CA PRO A 92 2.85 3.83 15.64
C PRO A 92 2.43 4.67 16.85
N ALA A 93 3.41 5.31 17.48
CA ALA A 93 3.13 6.37 18.44
C ALA A 93 2.51 7.56 17.69
N ASN A 94 1.49 8.19 18.25
CA ASN A 94 0.79 9.33 17.64
C ASN A 94 0.26 9.02 16.23
N PRO A 95 -0.59 7.99 16.07
CA PRO A 95 -1.10 7.61 14.76
C PRO A 95 -2.00 8.68 14.17
N HIS A 96 -1.97 8.83 12.84
CA HIS A 96 -2.91 9.70 12.15
C HIS A 96 -4.34 9.18 12.36
N PRO A 97 -5.30 10.02 12.74
CA PRO A 97 -6.67 9.56 13.07
C PRO A 97 -7.39 8.86 11.92
N ALA A 98 -7.07 9.20 10.67
CA ALA A 98 -7.69 8.56 9.50
C ALA A 98 -7.26 7.08 9.33
N GLY A 99 -6.17 6.67 9.97
CA GLY A 99 -5.68 5.28 9.87
C GLY A 99 -6.69 4.26 10.36
N GLU A 100 -7.39 4.55 11.45
CA GLU A 100 -8.40 3.64 12.00
C GLU A 100 -9.55 3.44 11.01
N GLY A 101 -10.02 4.52 10.36
CA GLY A 101 -11.06 4.42 9.34
C GLY A 101 -10.61 3.60 8.14
N LEU A 102 -9.39 3.82 7.68
CA LEU A 102 -8.83 3.05 6.57
C LEU A 102 -8.73 1.56 6.93
N ARG A 103 -8.31 1.23 8.15
CA ARG A 103 -8.24 -0.15 8.61
C ARG A 103 -9.61 -0.82 8.59
N TRP A 104 -10.66 -0.11 8.99
CA TRP A 104 -12.03 -0.60 8.95
C TRP A 104 -12.49 -0.88 7.53
N VAL A 105 -12.21 0.04 6.60
CA VAL A 105 -12.55 -0.13 5.18
C VAL A 105 -11.83 -1.36 4.62
N ALA A 106 -10.53 -1.51 4.89
CA ALA A 106 -9.74 -2.66 4.43
C ALA A 106 -10.30 -3.98 4.97
N GLY A 107 -10.67 -4.01 6.25
CA GLY A 107 -11.32 -5.17 6.85
C GLY A 107 -12.64 -5.52 6.17
N GLY A 108 -13.43 -4.50 5.84
CA GLY A 108 -14.69 -4.65 5.12
C GLY A 108 -14.50 -5.28 3.74
N PHE A 109 -13.53 -4.79 2.96
CA PHE A 109 -13.21 -5.38 1.66
C PHE A 109 -12.81 -6.85 1.79
N GLY A 110 -12.01 -7.20 2.81
CA GLY A 110 -11.68 -8.60 3.09
C GLY A 110 -12.89 -9.47 3.40
N ALA A 111 -13.92 -8.90 4.01
CA ALA A 111 -15.14 -9.63 4.39
C ALA A 111 -16.12 -9.82 3.22
N LEU A 112 -15.93 -9.12 2.10
CA LEU A 112 -16.85 -9.20 0.95
C LEU A 112 -16.68 -10.47 0.11
N GLY A 113 -15.67 -11.29 0.37
CA GLY A 113 -15.43 -12.52 -0.38
C GLY A 113 -14.90 -12.30 -1.79
N LEU A 114 -14.29 -11.16 -2.04
CA LEU A 114 -13.69 -10.81 -3.33
C LEU A 114 -12.32 -11.46 -3.49
N SER A 115 -11.91 -11.72 -4.75
CA SER A 115 -10.53 -12.08 -5.05
C SER A 115 -9.60 -10.88 -4.83
N ASP A 116 -8.30 -11.12 -4.73
CA ASP A 116 -7.31 -10.04 -4.56
C ASP A 116 -7.39 -9.03 -5.73
N HIS A 117 -7.51 -9.51 -6.96
CA HIS A 117 -7.63 -8.63 -8.13
C HIS A 117 -8.91 -7.80 -8.10
N GLU A 118 -10.03 -8.38 -7.65
CA GLU A 118 -11.28 -7.64 -7.49
C GLU A 118 -11.17 -6.57 -6.39
N ILE A 119 -10.46 -6.87 -5.30
CA ILE A 119 -10.20 -5.89 -4.25
C ILE A 119 -9.41 -4.70 -4.81
N LEU A 120 -8.33 -4.95 -5.57
CA LEU A 120 -7.57 -3.86 -6.20
C LEU A 120 -8.47 -3.01 -7.09
N GLU A 121 -9.25 -3.65 -7.95
CA GLU A 121 -10.12 -2.95 -8.90
C GLU A 121 -11.10 -2.01 -8.19
N ARG A 122 -11.65 -2.43 -7.07
CA ARG A 122 -12.68 -1.66 -6.34
C ARG A 122 -12.10 -0.73 -5.29
N GLU A 123 -11.07 -1.14 -4.58
CA GLU A 123 -10.54 -0.36 -3.45
C GLU A 123 -9.59 0.75 -3.90
N PHE A 124 -9.04 0.72 -5.10
CA PHE A 124 -8.16 1.80 -5.59
C PHE A 124 -8.81 3.18 -5.47
N ILE A 125 -10.11 3.27 -5.64
CA ILE A 125 -10.83 4.55 -5.52
C ILE A 125 -10.74 5.13 -4.10
N VAL A 126 -10.62 4.27 -3.09
CA VAL A 126 -10.44 4.73 -1.69
C VAL A 126 -9.12 5.48 -1.57
N TYR A 127 -8.04 4.95 -2.15
CA TYR A 127 -6.72 5.59 -2.10
C TYR A 127 -6.67 6.85 -2.95
N GLU A 128 -7.37 6.88 -4.08
CA GLU A 128 -7.51 8.10 -4.88
C GLU A 128 -8.21 9.21 -4.08
N ALA A 129 -9.28 8.86 -3.38
CA ALA A 129 -10.02 9.81 -2.54
C ALA A 129 -9.16 10.30 -1.38
N LEU A 130 -8.44 9.40 -0.71
CA LEU A 130 -7.52 9.77 0.37
C LEU A 130 -6.40 10.68 -0.14
N TYR A 131 -5.83 10.37 -1.30
CA TYR A 131 -4.79 11.20 -1.90
C TYR A 131 -5.32 12.60 -2.24
N ALA A 132 -6.51 12.69 -2.82
CA ALA A 132 -7.14 13.98 -3.10
C ALA A 132 -7.33 14.81 -1.82
N GLU A 133 -7.77 14.18 -0.74
CA GLU A 133 -7.92 14.86 0.55
C GLU A 133 -6.57 15.26 1.14
N CYS A 134 -5.55 14.43 1.03
CA CYS A 134 -4.19 14.77 1.43
C CYS A 134 -3.66 15.99 0.68
N LYS A 135 -3.93 16.08 -0.63
CA LYS A 135 -3.55 17.26 -1.42
C LYS A 135 -4.23 18.54 -0.91
N ARG A 136 -5.50 18.46 -0.52
CA ARG A 136 -6.21 19.60 0.07
C ARG A 136 -5.53 20.06 1.37
N HIS A 137 -5.15 19.12 2.22
CA HIS A 137 -4.51 19.44 3.50
C HIS A 137 -3.13 20.07 3.33
N VAL A 138 -2.27 19.53 2.45
CA VAL A 138 -0.93 20.07 2.25
C VAL A 138 -0.91 21.39 1.49
N SER A 139 -1.93 21.67 0.66
CA SER A 139 -2.05 22.94 -0.05
C SER A 139 -2.75 24.02 0.77
N GLY A 140 -3.33 23.67 1.92
CA GLY A 140 -4.14 24.59 2.72
C GLY A 140 -5.51 24.90 2.10
N THR A 141 -5.96 24.13 1.11
CA THR A 141 -7.26 24.31 0.46
C THR A 141 -8.32 23.49 1.18
N ASN A 142 -9.39 24.15 1.62
CA ASN A 142 -10.51 23.50 2.30
C ASN A 142 -11.74 23.45 1.41
#